data_ac9d683469ee4137667588d187fd4984
#
_entry.id   ac9d683469ee4137667588d187fd4984
#
_cell.length_a   1.000
_cell.length_b   1.000
_cell.length_c   1.000
_cell.angle_alpha   90.00
_cell.angle_beta   90.00
_cell.angle_gamma   90.00
#
_symmetry.space_group_name_H-M   'P 1'
#
loop_
_entity.id
_entity.type
_entity.pdbx_description
1 polymer ?
#
loop_
_entity_poly.entity_id
_entity_poly.type
_entity_poly.pdbx_seq_one_letter_code
_entity_poly.pdbx_strand_id
1 'polypeptide(L)'
;INFIPQDNEKATYSCHRGPEDGEINWNQTTEVIFNFIRGQSRPYAGAFTYYKGTKINIHRARPRNDFVNYKGRIPGKVVSRLKESNSVIILTYDSAIEILEAENNNCTIKPYLHFSSVREKCKSKVETYVDSLESKNIHL
;
A
#
# COMPACT_ATOMS: atom_id res chain seq x y z
N ILE A 1 -4.55 -41.92 15.08
CA ILE A 1 -4.12 -40.77 14.25
C ILE A 1 -2.89 -41.23 13.51
N ASN A 2 -2.95 -41.30 12.18
CA ASN A 2 -1.79 -41.61 11.35
C ASN A 2 -1.02 -40.32 11.08
N PHE A 3 0.21 -40.23 11.55
CA PHE A 3 1.12 -39.13 11.25
C PHE A 3 1.81 -39.40 9.90
N ILE A 4 1.74 -38.42 8.99
CA ILE A 4 2.49 -38.44 7.75
C ILE A 4 3.79 -37.68 7.99
N PRO A 5 4.97 -38.31 7.83
CA PRO A 5 6.26 -37.61 7.97
C PRO A 5 6.38 -36.48 6.94
N GLN A 6 6.92 -35.35 7.36
CA GLN A 6 7.21 -34.24 6.45
C GLN A 6 8.35 -34.63 5.50
N ASP A 7 8.14 -34.36 4.22
CA ASP A 7 9.16 -34.54 3.19
C ASP A 7 10.10 -33.31 3.20
N ASN A 8 11.27 -33.45 3.77
CA ASN A 8 12.24 -32.37 3.89
C ASN A 8 12.83 -31.89 2.56
N GLU A 9 12.77 -32.72 1.50
CA GLU A 9 13.22 -32.32 0.16
C GLU A 9 12.24 -31.32 -0.50
N LYS A 10 10.98 -31.33 -0.07
CA LYS A 10 9.95 -30.38 -0.50
C LYS A 10 9.78 -29.19 0.42
N ALA A 11 10.61 -29.06 1.44
CA ALA A 11 10.54 -27.96 2.37
C ALA A 11 10.84 -26.62 1.67
N THR A 12 10.00 -25.63 1.92
CA THR A 12 10.23 -24.25 1.49
C THR A 12 10.52 -23.37 2.70
N TYR A 13 11.37 -22.40 2.52
CA TYR A 13 11.79 -21.49 3.57
C TYR A 13 11.38 -20.06 3.21
N SER A 14 10.90 -19.31 4.19
CA SER A 14 10.62 -17.89 4.05
C SER A 14 11.55 -17.07 4.94
N CYS A 15 11.91 -15.88 4.47
CA CYS A 15 12.70 -14.94 5.27
C CYS A 15 11.88 -14.44 6.47
N HIS A 16 12.57 -14.15 7.57
CA HIS A 16 11.98 -13.37 8.65
C HIS A 16 11.68 -11.96 8.15
N ARG A 17 10.49 -11.45 8.45
CA ARG A 17 10.06 -10.09 8.08
C ARG A 17 9.95 -9.21 9.30
N GLY A 18 10.59 -8.04 9.22
CA GLY A 18 10.41 -6.95 10.18
C GLY A 18 9.35 -5.94 9.72
N PRO A 19 8.99 -4.98 10.59
CA PRO A 19 8.05 -3.91 10.24
C PRO A 19 8.48 -3.08 9.01
N GLU A 20 9.78 -2.95 8.78
CA GLU A 20 10.38 -2.24 7.64
C GLU A 20 10.14 -2.91 6.29
N ASP A 21 9.86 -4.21 6.29
CA ASP A 21 9.57 -5.00 5.08
C ASP A 21 8.12 -4.87 4.60
N GLY A 22 7.33 -4.07 5.30
CA GLY A 22 5.91 -3.85 5.01
C GLY A 22 5.62 -2.76 3.97
N GLU A 23 6.62 -2.21 3.31
CA GLU A 23 6.43 -1.16 2.30
C GLU A 23 5.71 -1.71 1.06
N ILE A 24 4.63 -1.02 0.64
CA ILE A 24 3.84 -1.40 -0.52
C ILE A 24 4.58 -0.98 -1.80
N ASN A 25 4.79 -1.95 -2.70
CA ASN A 25 5.23 -1.68 -4.06
C ASN A 25 4.00 -1.56 -4.97
N TRP A 26 3.65 -0.32 -5.34
CA TRP A 26 2.48 -0.04 -6.17
C TRP A 26 2.60 -0.57 -7.61
N ASN A 27 3.79 -0.90 -8.09
CA ASN A 27 4.03 -1.49 -9.41
C ASN A 27 3.71 -3.00 -9.48
N GLN A 28 3.12 -3.55 -8.45
CA GLN A 28 2.61 -4.92 -8.42
C GLN A 28 1.14 -4.97 -8.84
N THR A 29 0.67 -6.18 -9.16
CA THR A 29 -0.75 -6.39 -9.47
C THR A 29 -1.64 -6.14 -8.25
N THR A 30 -2.90 -5.83 -8.51
CA THR A 30 -3.91 -5.63 -7.46
C THR A 30 -3.99 -6.80 -6.49
N GLU A 31 -3.95 -8.02 -7.01
CA GLU A 31 -4.01 -9.24 -6.20
C GLU A 31 -2.79 -9.37 -5.27
N VAL A 32 -1.58 -9.12 -5.78
CA VAL A 32 -0.35 -9.18 -4.98
C VAL A 32 -0.38 -8.14 -3.87
N ILE A 33 -0.76 -6.89 -4.16
CA ILE A 33 -0.86 -5.82 -3.17
C ILE A 33 -1.95 -6.14 -2.14
N PHE A 34 -3.11 -6.62 -2.56
CA PHE A 34 -4.20 -7.00 -1.66
C PHE A 34 -3.78 -8.09 -0.68
N ASN A 35 -3.14 -9.16 -1.18
CA ASN A 35 -2.65 -10.25 -0.34
C ASN A 35 -1.53 -9.78 0.60
N PHE A 36 -0.67 -8.87 0.13
CA PHE A 36 0.38 -8.26 0.95
C PHE A 36 -0.21 -7.44 2.11
N ILE A 37 -1.19 -6.56 1.84
CA ILE A 37 -1.87 -5.79 2.89
C ILE A 37 -2.55 -6.71 3.89
N ARG A 38 -3.26 -7.71 3.41
CA ARG A 38 -3.97 -8.68 4.25
C ARG A 38 -3.02 -9.47 5.15
N GLY A 39 -1.88 -9.91 4.61
CA GLY A 39 -0.87 -10.66 5.35
C GLY A 39 -0.10 -9.84 6.39
N GLN A 40 -0.01 -8.53 6.21
CA GLN A 40 0.68 -7.61 7.11
C GLN A 40 -0.24 -6.94 8.13
N SER A 41 -1.56 -7.17 8.04
CA SER A 41 -2.55 -6.55 8.91
C SER A 41 -2.43 -7.03 10.36
N ARG A 42 -3.21 -6.42 11.25
CA ARG A 42 -3.20 -6.75 12.68
C ARG A 42 -3.21 -8.26 12.95
N PRO A 43 -2.39 -8.74 13.90
CA PRO A 43 -1.65 -8.01 14.94
C PRO A 43 -0.30 -7.41 14.52
N TYR A 44 0.07 -7.51 13.25
CA TYR A 44 1.29 -6.90 12.73
C TYR A 44 1.14 -5.40 12.54
N ALA A 45 2.27 -4.71 12.25
CA ALA A 45 2.31 -3.25 12.11
C ALA A 45 1.49 -2.70 10.93
N GLY A 46 1.15 -3.55 9.96
CA GLY A 46 0.47 -3.17 8.73
C GLY A 46 1.41 -2.88 7.57
N ALA A 47 0.93 -3.12 6.35
CA ALA A 47 1.59 -2.63 5.15
C ALA A 47 1.57 -1.11 5.15
N PHE A 48 2.57 -0.47 4.60
CA PHE A 48 2.67 0.99 4.62
C PHE A 48 3.10 1.60 3.29
N THR A 49 2.80 2.86 3.15
CA THR A 49 3.23 3.72 2.04
C THR A 49 3.51 5.12 2.56
N TYR A 50 4.08 5.99 1.72
CA TYR A 50 4.27 7.40 2.03
C TYR A 50 3.32 8.26 1.20
N TYR A 51 2.63 9.17 1.88
CA TYR A 51 1.77 10.16 1.25
C TYR A 51 2.09 11.54 1.81
N LYS A 52 2.45 12.48 0.93
CA LYS A 52 2.92 13.83 1.34
C LYS A 52 4.03 13.80 2.39
N GLY A 53 4.98 12.88 2.24
CA GLY A 53 6.10 12.71 3.17
C GLY A 53 5.77 12.02 4.49
N THR A 54 4.53 11.64 4.72
CA THR A 54 4.07 10.98 5.95
C THR A 54 3.82 9.50 5.72
N LYS A 55 4.32 8.66 6.62
CA LYS A 55 4.10 7.22 6.61
C LYS A 55 2.66 6.91 7.00
N ILE A 56 1.98 6.12 6.19
CA ILE A 56 0.61 5.66 6.42
C ILE A 56 0.58 4.15 6.39
N ASN A 57 0.10 3.54 7.46
CA ASN A 57 -0.13 2.11 7.55
C ASN A 57 -1.53 1.78 7.06
N ILE A 58 -1.64 0.75 6.24
CA ILE A 58 -2.90 0.31 5.64
C ILE A 58 -3.23 -1.07 6.19
N HIS A 59 -4.39 -1.19 6.83
CA HIS A 59 -4.82 -2.43 7.49
C HIS A 59 -5.90 -3.17 6.71
N ARG A 60 -6.76 -2.44 5.99
CA ARG A 60 -7.83 -3.06 5.21
C ARG A 60 -8.01 -2.39 3.87
N ALA A 61 -8.09 -3.21 2.85
CA ALA A 61 -8.28 -2.79 1.47
C ALA A 61 -9.21 -3.76 0.74
N ARG A 62 -9.69 -3.34 -0.41
CA ARG A 62 -10.55 -4.13 -1.29
C ARG A 62 -10.09 -3.99 -2.73
N PRO A 63 -9.92 -5.08 -3.50
CA PRO A 63 -9.60 -5.00 -4.91
C PRO A 63 -10.72 -4.31 -5.71
N ARG A 64 -10.33 -3.55 -6.72
CA ARG A 64 -11.24 -2.89 -7.66
C ARG A 64 -10.83 -3.31 -9.07
N ASN A 65 -11.69 -4.07 -9.75
CA ASN A 65 -11.42 -4.59 -11.10
C ASN A 65 -11.99 -3.71 -12.22
N ASP A 66 -12.66 -2.63 -11.87
CA ASP A 66 -13.31 -1.67 -12.76
C ASP A 66 -12.37 -0.57 -13.31
N PHE A 67 -11.07 -0.64 -12.96
CA PHE A 67 -10.06 0.34 -13.37
C PHE A 67 -9.03 -0.21 -14.37
N VAL A 68 -9.30 -1.33 -15.01
CA VAL A 68 -8.37 -1.98 -15.96
C VAL A 68 -8.13 -1.15 -17.23
N ASN A 69 -9.08 -0.31 -17.63
CA ASN A 69 -9.03 0.48 -18.87
C ASN A 69 -8.39 1.87 -18.69
N TYR A 70 -7.75 2.12 -17.57
CA TYR A 70 -7.02 3.37 -17.36
C TYR A 70 -5.79 3.44 -18.26
N LYS A 71 -5.78 4.41 -19.19
CA LYS A 71 -4.62 4.72 -20.03
C LYS A 71 -3.68 5.68 -19.31
N GLY A 72 -2.37 5.61 -19.63
CA GLY A 72 -1.37 6.46 -18.97
C GLY A 72 -1.29 6.20 -17.46
N ARG A 73 -1.39 4.96 -17.09
CA ARG A 73 -1.45 4.48 -15.71
C ARG A 73 -0.20 4.84 -14.92
N ILE A 74 -0.40 5.43 -13.76
CA ILE A 74 0.66 5.74 -12.78
C ILE A 74 0.34 4.98 -11.49
N PRO A 75 0.99 3.83 -11.23
CA PRO A 75 0.78 3.09 -9.99
C PRO A 75 1.06 3.94 -8.75
N GLY A 76 0.21 3.82 -7.72
CA GLY A 76 0.24 4.64 -6.53
C GLY A 76 -0.57 5.94 -6.62
N LYS A 77 -1.07 6.30 -7.80
CA LYS A 77 -1.89 7.52 -8.00
C LYS A 77 -3.26 7.36 -7.35
N VAL A 78 -3.66 8.34 -6.56
CA VAL A 78 -5.04 8.46 -6.05
C VAL A 78 -5.92 8.88 -7.21
N VAL A 79 -6.94 8.10 -7.55
CA VAL A 79 -7.84 8.38 -8.69
C VAL A 79 -9.25 8.69 -8.27
N SER A 80 -9.66 8.31 -7.08
CA SER A 80 -10.99 8.61 -6.56
C SER A 80 -11.00 8.69 -5.04
N ARG A 81 -11.89 9.53 -4.53
CA ARG A 81 -12.17 9.69 -3.10
C ARG A 81 -13.65 9.47 -2.89
N LEU A 82 -14.01 8.46 -2.11
CA LEU A 82 -15.40 8.07 -1.89
C LEU A 82 -15.86 8.50 -0.50
N LYS A 83 -16.65 9.56 -0.44
CA LYS A 83 -17.14 10.14 0.81
C LYS A 83 -18.07 9.17 1.55
N GLU A 84 -18.94 8.47 0.83
CA GLU A 84 -19.96 7.58 1.41
C GLU A 84 -19.32 6.38 2.15
N SER A 85 -18.30 5.78 1.57
CA SER A 85 -17.56 4.66 2.18
C SER A 85 -16.34 5.10 2.99
N ASN A 86 -16.07 6.41 3.06
CA ASN A 86 -14.87 6.99 3.67
C ASN A 86 -13.58 6.32 3.18
N SER A 87 -13.49 6.08 1.88
CA SER A 87 -12.40 5.35 1.26
C SER A 87 -11.75 6.12 0.12
N VAL A 88 -10.59 5.65 -0.32
CA VAL A 88 -9.90 6.16 -1.50
C VAL A 88 -9.51 5.01 -2.41
N ILE A 89 -9.44 5.30 -3.71
CA ILE A 89 -9.03 4.35 -4.73
C ILE A 89 -7.67 4.77 -5.27
N ILE A 90 -6.73 3.84 -5.24
CA ILE A 90 -5.34 4.02 -5.66
C ILE A 90 -5.03 3.04 -6.78
N LEU A 91 -4.41 3.52 -7.86
CA LEU A 91 -4.02 2.67 -8.98
C LEU A 91 -2.91 1.70 -8.60
N THR A 92 -3.02 0.50 -9.12
CA THR A 92 -2.01 -0.55 -9.11
C THR A 92 -1.45 -0.74 -10.52
N TYR A 93 -0.61 -1.75 -10.72
CA TYR A 93 -0.08 -2.05 -12.05
C TYR A 93 -1.17 -2.39 -13.08
N ASP A 94 -2.17 -3.17 -12.70
CA ASP A 94 -3.18 -3.72 -13.61
C ASP A 94 -4.60 -3.16 -13.40
N SER A 95 -4.93 -2.69 -12.20
CA SER A 95 -6.25 -2.12 -11.90
C SER A 95 -6.16 -1.10 -10.78
N ALA A 96 -6.88 -1.29 -9.68
CA ALA A 96 -6.87 -0.41 -8.53
C ALA A 96 -7.20 -1.16 -7.24
N ILE A 97 -6.90 -0.52 -6.12
CA ILE A 97 -7.26 -1.00 -4.79
C ILE A 97 -7.93 0.12 -4.01
N GLU A 98 -9.00 -0.22 -3.30
CA GLU A 98 -9.72 0.69 -2.42
C GLU A 98 -9.23 0.54 -0.99
N ILE A 99 -8.77 1.62 -0.39
CA ILE A 99 -8.28 1.66 1.00
C ILE A 99 -9.44 1.97 1.92
N LEU A 100 -9.74 1.05 2.83
CA LEU A 100 -10.87 1.14 3.75
C LEU A 100 -10.45 1.52 5.16
N GLU A 101 -9.26 1.10 5.60
CA GLU A 101 -8.77 1.36 6.94
C GLU A 101 -7.27 1.66 6.91
N ALA A 102 -6.90 2.79 7.47
CA ALA A 102 -5.51 3.25 7.52
C ALA A 102 -5.21 3.95 8.84
N GLU A 103 -3.93 4.02 9.18
CA GLU A 103 -3.40 4.66 10.38
C GLU A 103 -2.22 5.58 10.05
N ASN A 104 -2.11 6.64 10.82
CA ASN A 104 -0.96 7.54 10.84
C ASN A 104 -0.51 7.71 12.29
N ASN A 105 0.75 7.39 12.59
CA ASN A 105 1.31 7.47 13.94
C ASN A 105 0.41 6.79 15.01
N ASN A 106 -0.03 5.56 14.74
CA ASN A 106 -0.92 4.76 15.58
C ASN A 106 -2.32 5.36 15.82
N CYS A 107 -2.69 6.40 15.08
CA CYS A 107 -4.02 6.98 15.09
C CYS A 107 -4.78 6.57 13.84
N THR A 108 -5.97 6.01 14.02
CA THR A 108 -6.87 5.69 12.89
C THR A 108 -7.23 6.97 12.15
N ILE A 109 -7.02 6.98 10.83
CA ILE A 109 -7.40 8.09 9.97
C ILE A 109 -8.63 7.74 9.13
N LYS A 110 -9.31 8.78 8.66
CA LYS A 110 -10.40 8.64 7.67
C LYS A 110 -9.81 8.79 6.27
N PRO A 111 -9.69 7.70 5.46
CA PRO A 111 -9.03 7.77 4.16
C PRO A 111 -9.54 8.89 3.27
N TYR A 112 -10.85 9.05 3.16
CA TYR A 112 -11.46 10.11 2.36
C TYR A 112 -10.97 11.52 2.73
N LEU A 113 -10.79 11.80 4.02
CA LEU A 113 -10.36 13.12 4.51
C LEU A 113 -8.84 13.28 4.44
N HIS A 114 -8.10 12.22 4.74
CA HIS A 114 -6.65 12.25 4.81
C HIS A 114 -6.00 12.38 3.42
N PHE A 115 -6.48 11.60 2.43
CA PHE A 115 -6.05 11.71 1.04
C PHE A 115 -6.80 12.86 0.36
N SER A 116 -6.27 14.05 0.49
CA SER A 116 -6.99 15.30 0.17
C SER A 116 -7.09 15.60 -1.32
N SER A 117 -6.32 14.94 -2.18
CA SER A 117 -6.27 15.25 -3.60
C SER A 117 -6.04 14.02 -4.48
N VAL A 118 -6.81 13.92 -5.56
CA VAL A 118 -6.57 12.93 -6.63
C VAL A 118 -5.34 13.25 -7.52
N ARG A 119 -4.71 14.40 -7.31
CA ARG A 119 -3.46 14.76 -8.00
C ARG A 119 -2.23 14.13 -7.34
N GLU A 120 -2.38 13.72 -6.10
CA GLU A 120 -1.30 13.16 -5.29
C GLU A 120 -1.05 11.68 -5.61
N LYS A 121 0.13 11.23 -5.29
CA LYS A 121 0.59 9.86 -5.46
C LYS A 121 1.15 9.33 -4.15
N CYS A 122 0.83 8.09 -3.81
CA CYS A 122 1.56 7.34 -2.80
C CYS A 122 2.96 7.02 -3.31
N LYS A 123 3.97 7.32 -2.51
CA LYS A 123 5.39 7.21 -2.89
C LYS A 123 6.10 6.15 -2.08
N SER A 124 7.21 5.65 -2.61
CA SER A 124 8.15 4.85 -1.85
C SER A 124 9.01 5.73 -0.93
N LYS A 125 9.69 5.10 0.02
CA LYS A 125 10.66 5.79 0.89
C LYS A 125 11.75 6.50 0.07
N VAL A 126 12.23 5.86 -0.99
CA VAL A 126 13.26 6.41 -1.87
C VAL A 126 12.74 7.63 -2.63
N GLU A 127 11.55 7.54 -3.25
CA GLU A 127 10.93 8.67 -3.95
C GLU A 127 10.71 9.87 -2.99
N THR A 128 10.24 9.60 -1.77
CA THR A 128 10.04 10.63 -0.75
C THR A 128 11.36 11.31 -0.37
N TYR A 129 12.43 10.54 -0.25
CA TYR A 129 13.76 11.08 0.05
C TYR A 129 14.31 11.95 -1.10
N VAL A 130 14.17 11.50 -2.34
CA VAL A 130 14.58 12.26 -3.54
C VAL A 130 13.84 13.60 -3.59
N ASP A 131 12.54 13.62 -3.41
CA ASP A 131 11.75 14.87 -3.36
C ASP A 131 12.24 15.83 -2.28
N SER A 132 12.65 15.30 -1.13
CA SER A 132 13.18 16.11 -0.03
C SER A 132 14.52 16.77 -0.37
N LEU A 133 15.35 16.09 -1.16
CA LEU A 133 16.63 16.64 -1.65
C LEU A 133 16.41 17.71 -2.71
N GLU A 134 15.50 17.48 -3.65
CA GLU A 134 15.15 18.44 -4.68
C GLU A 134 14.59 19.74 -4.07
N SER A 135 13.72 19.62 -3.07
CA SER A 135 13.16 20.75 -2.34
C SER A 135 14.24 21.60 -1.64
N LYS A 136 15.30 20.97 -1.13
CA LYS A 136 16.43 21.69 -0.49
C LYS A 136 17.31 22.41 -1.50
N ASN A 137 17.44 21.87 -2.72
CA ASN A 137 18.25 22.48 -3.77
C ASN A 137 17.58 23.70 -4.43
N ILE A 138 16.26 23.81 -4.35
CA ILE A 138 15.51 24.96 -4.89
C ILE A 138 15.65 26.21 -3.99
N HIS A 139 16.08 26.05 -2.73
CA HIS A 139 16.30 27.16 -1.77
C HIS A 139 17.76 27.66 -1.72
N LEU A 140 18.59 27.18 -2.62
CA LEU A 140 19.94 27.68 -2.86
C LEU A 140 19.95 28.66 -4.04
#